data_ff982e2929d68665c328173f124ed171
#
_entry.id   ff982e2929d68665c328173f124ed171
#
_cell.length_a   1.000
_cell.length_b   1.000
_cell.length_c   1.000
_cell.angle_alpha   90.00
_cell.angle_beta   90.00
_cell.angle_gamma   90.00
#
_symmetry.space_group_name_H-M   'P 1'
#
loop_
_entity.id
_entity.type
_entity.pdbx_description
1 polymer ?
#
loop_
_entity_poly.entity_id
_entity_poly.type
_entity_poly.pdbx_seq_one_letter_code
_entity_poly.pdbx_strand_id
1 'polypeptide(L)'
;AGTVLGYLGLHYVLDEGYIANIAVDPLFRRQGIGSALLDDAADFARQAGLAFLTLEVRQSNLGAQALYRRHGFCPAGVRKNYYRDPVEDAILMTRKLTEEESQK
;
A
#
# COMPACT_ATOMS: atom_id res chain seq x y z
N ALA A 1 22.20 -16.92 4.67
CA ALA A 1 21.46 -15.88 4.02
C ALA A 1 19.99 -16.19 4.03
N GLY A 2 19.18 -15.20 4.22
CA GLY A 2 17.76 -15.39 4.33
C GLY A 2 17.07 -15.46 2.97
N THR A 3 15.85 -15.95 3.02
CA THR A 3 14.95 -15.93 1.87
C THR A 3 14.12 -14.67 1.95
N VAL A 4 13.94 -14.01 0.81
CA VAL A 4 13.06 -12.85 0.74
C VAL A 4 11.63 -13.35 0.63
N LEU A 5 10.85 -13.14 1.69
CA LEU A 5 9.45 -13.56 1.73
C LEU A 5 8.53 -12.52 1.11
N GLY A 6 8.95 -11.27 1.15
CA GLY A 6 8.20 -10.17 0.57
C GLY A 6 8.99 -8.88 0.67
N TYR A 7 8.53 -7.86 -0.04
CA TYR A 7 9.16 -6.54 0.02
C TYR A 7 8.18 -5.46 -0.33
N LEU A 8 8.54 -4.23 0.06
CA LEU A 8 7.74 -3.04 -0.19
C LEU A 8 8.68 -1.89 -0.50
N GLY A 9 8.41 -1.18 -1.58
CA GLY A 9 9.16 0.01 -1.94
C GLY A 9 8.38 1.26 -1.58
N LEU A 10 9.04 2.21 -0.92
CA LEU A 10 8.41 3.44 -0.49
C LEU A 10 9.20 4.64 -0.99
N HIS A 11 8.50 5.56 -1.64
CA HIS A 11 9.03 6.84 -2.06
C HIS A 11 8.27 7.96 -1.36
N TYR A 12 8.90 9.09 -1.15
CA TYR A 12 8.16 10.22 -0.59
C TYR A 12 8.74 11.53 -1.08
N VAL A 13 7.87 12.51 -1.20
CA VAL A 13 8.22 13.88 -1.57
C VAL A 13 7.48 14.77 -0.59
N LEU A 14 8.23 15.62 0.12
CA LEU A 14 7.64 16.44 1.18
C LEU A 14 6.93 15.53 2.19
N ASP A 15 5.61 15.71 2.38
CA ASP A 15 4.86 14.90 3.33
C ASP A 15 3.97 13.84 2.65
N GLU A 16 4.21 13.57 1.36
CA GLU A 16 3.41 12.61 0.60
C GLU A 16 4.20 11.35 0.35
N GLY A 17 3.70 10.23 0.86
CA GLY A 17 4.33 8.94 0.68
C GLY A 17 3.62 8.11 -0.38
N TYR A 18 4.39 7.35 -1.14
CA TYR A 18 3.88 6.54 -2.23
C TYR A 18 4.50 5.15 -2.16
N ILE A 19 3.65 4.13 -2.07
CA ILE A 19 4.10 2.75 -2.08
C ILE A 19 4.15 2.29 -3.53
N ALA A 20 5.37 2.17 -4.07
CA ALA A 20 5.57 1.85 -5.47
C ALA A 20 5.41 0.36 -5.75
N ASN A 21 5.89 -0.47 -4.85
CA ASN A 21 5.86 -1.91 -5.04
C ASN A 21 5.57 -2.58 -3.72
N ILE A 22 4.74 -3.61 -3.75
CA ILE A 22 4.56 -4.50 -2.62
C ILE A 22 4.37 -5.89 -3.19
N ALA A 23 5.17 -6.83 -2.74
CA ALA A 23 5.12 -8.20 -3.22
C ALA A 23 5.42 -9.17 -2.10
N VAL A 24 4.72 -10.30 -2.12
CA VAL A 24 4.96 -11.40 -1.19
C VAL A 24 5.15 -12.66 -2.03
N ASP A 25 6.19 -13.42 -1.73
CA ASP A 25 6.44 -14.69 -2.42
C ASP A 25 5.16 -15.54 -2.34
N PRO A 26 4.70 -16.10 -3.48
CA PRO A 26 3.44 -16.86 -3.47
C PRO A 26 3.40 -18.00 -2.45
N LEU A 27 4.54 -18.58 -2.11
CA LEU A 27 4.59 -19.67 -1.13
C LEU A 27 4.29 -19.18 0.28
N PHE A 28 4.39 -17.86 0.52
CA PHE A 28 4.23 -17.29 1.85
C PHE A 28 3.05 -16.33 1.97
N ARG A 29 2.17 -16.35 0.98
CA ARG A 29 0.97 -15.53 1.04
C ARG A 29 0.04 -16.05 2.14
N ARG A 30 -0.75 -15.13 2.70
CA ARG A 30 -1.70 -15.42 3.78
C ARG A 30 -1.03 -15.78 5.10
N GLN A 31 0.24 -15.41 5.25
CA GLN A 31 0.96 -15.61 6.51
C GLN A 31 1.21 -14.29 7.23
N GLY A 32 0.47 -13.24 6.84
CA GLY A 32 0.60 -11.95 7.52
C GLY A 32 1.79 -11.11 7.07
N ILE A 33 2.52 -11.54 6.04
CA ILE A 33 3.70 -10.81 5.59
C ILE A 33 3.31 -9.48 4.96
N GLY A 34 2.25 -9.48 4.15
CA GLY A 34 1.75 -8.23 3.57
C GLY A 34 1.33 -7.24 4.63
N SER A 35 0.63 -7.72 5.67
CA SER A 35 0.23 -6.87 6.78
C SER A 35 1.44 -6.31 7.52
N ALA A 36 2.46 -7.13 7.75
CA ALA A 36 3.67 -6.67 8.43
C ALA A 36 4.38 -5.60 7.62
N LEU A 37 4.47 -5.78 6.30
CA LEU A 37 5.08 -4.79 5.43
C LEU A 37 4.33 -3.46 5.47
N LEU A 38 3.00 -3.50 5.46
CA LEU A 38 2.20 -2.29 5.53
C LEU A 38 2.32 -1.61 6.88
N ASP A 39 2.39 -2.38 7.96
CA ASP A 39 2.58 -1.82 9.31
C ASP A 39 3.93 -1.12 9.40
N ASP A 40 4.99 -1.75 8.87
CA ASP A 40 6.32 -1.16 8.88
C ASP A 40 6.35 0.13 8.07
N ALA A 41 5.69 0.14 6.91
CA ALA A 41 5.63 1.34 6.08
C ALA A 41 4.90 2.47 6.81
N ALA A 42 3.82 2.15 7.50
CA ALA A 42 3.07 3.16 8.25
C ALA A 42 3.90 3.73 9.41
N ASP A 43 4.64 2.87 10.12
CA ASP A 43 5.49 3.31 11.21
C ASP A 43 6.59 4.23 10.70
N PHE A 44 7.25 3.83 9.62
CA PHE A 44 8.29 4.67 9.01
C PHE A 44 7.71 6.02 8.59
N ALA A 45 6.54 5.99 7.94
CA ALA A 45 5.92 7.21 7.43
C ALA A 45 5.55 8.16 8.57
N ARG A 46 5.04 7.63 9.68
CA ARG A 46 4.73 8.47 10.84
C ARG A 46 5.99 9.10 11.41
N GLN A 47 7.05 8.33 11.54
CA GLN A 47 8.31 8.83 12.07
C GLN A 47 8.94 9.86 11.14
N ALA A 48 8.73 9.73 9.83
CA ALA A 48 9.23 10.67 8.85
C ALA A 48 8.36 11.91 8.70
N GLY A 49 7.21 11.94 9.38
CA GLY A 49 6.32 13.10 9.32
C GLY A 49 5.47 13.16 8.06
N LEU A 50 5.25 12.04 7.41
CA LEU A 50 4.41 12.02 6.22
C LEU A 50 2.95 12.16 6.60
N ALA A 51 2.19 12.88 5.78
CA ALA A 51 0.78 13.12 6.04
C ALA A 51 -0.09 11.95 5.60
N PHE A 52 0.32 11.24 4.54
CA PHE A 52 -0.46 10.12 4.05
C PHE A 52 0.41 9.20 3.18
N LEU A 53 -0.12 8.00 2.95
CA LEU A 53 0.45 7.02 2.03
C LEU A 53 -0.56 6.73 0.93
N THR A 54 -0.10 6.62 -0.31
CA THR A 54 -0.93 6.28 -1.45
C THR A 54 -0.32 5.10 -2.20
N LEU A 55 -1.19 4.27 -2.77
CA LEU A 55 -0.75 3.16 -3.61
C LEU A 55 -1.76 2.94 -4.72
N GLU A 56 -1.36 2.15 -5.72
CA GLU A 56 -2.26 1.70 -6.80
C GLU A 56 -2.40 0.19 -6.71
N VAL A 57 -3.60 -0.29 -7.03
CA VAL A 57 -3.88 -1.73 -7.04
C VAL A 57 -4.76 -2.03 -8.26
N ARG A 58 -4.55 -3.22 -8.85
CA ARG A 58 -5.39 -3.64 -9.98
C ARG A 58 -6.85 -3.72 -9.56
N GLN A 59 -7.73 -3.24 -10.42
CA GLN A 59 -9.16 -3.25 -10.14
C GLN A 59 -9.66 -4.66 -9.86
N SER A 60 -9.09 -5.67 -10.50
CA SER A 60 -9.50 -7.05 -10.31
C SER A 60 -8.90 -7.72 -9.09
N ASN A 61 -7.92 -7.08 -8.44
CA ASN A 61 -7.24 -7.70 -7.30
C ASN A 61 -7.99 -7.41 -6.00
N LEU A 62 -9.09 -8.14 -5.82
CA LEU A 62 -9.98 -7.90 -4.68
C LEU A 62 -9.33 -8.26 -3.35
N GLY A 63 -8.46 -9.28 -3.36
CA GLY A 63 -7.76 -9.68 -2.15
C GLY A 63 -6.83 -8.59 -1.63
N ALA A 64 -6.07 -7.99 -2.54
CA ALA A 64 -5.18 -6.90 -2.16
C ALA A 64 -5.97 -5.68 -1.68
N GLN A 65 -7.06 -5.37 -2.37
CA GLN A 65 -7.90 -4.24 -1.95
C GLN A 65 -8.44 -4.45 -0.54
N ALA A 66 -8.87 -5.68 -0.22
CA ALA A 66 -9.37 -5.99 1.11
C ALA A 66 -8.27 -5.84 2.16
N LEU A 67 -7.05 -6.28 1.84
CA LEU A 67 -5.91 -6.13 2.74
C LEU A 67 -5.64 -4.64 3.01
N TYR A 68 -5.59 -3.84 1.95
CA TYR A 68 -5.31 -2.41 2.11
C TYR A 68 -6.40 -1.71 2.92
N ARG A 69 -7.65 -2.07 2.70
CA ARG A 69 -8.74 -1.50 3.50
C ARG A 69 -8.60 -1.83 4.98
N ARG A 70 -8.20 -3.05 5.30
CA ARG A 70 -7.97 -3.42 6.71
C ARG A 70 -6.87 -2.57 7.34
N HIS A 71 -5.96 -2.06 6.53
CA HIS A 71 -4.86 -1.22 7.01
C HIS A 71 -5.17 0.28 6.86
N GLY A 72 -6.43 0.63 6.68
CA GLY A 72 -6.85 2.03 6.70
C GLY A 72 -6.76 2.75 5.37
N PHE A 73 -6.46 2.04 4.29
CA PHE A 73 -6.46 2.65 2.96
C PHE A 73 -7.89 2.71 2.43
N CYS A 74 -8.25 3.84 1.85
CA CYS A 74 -9.56 4.05 1.26
C CYS A 74 -9.42 4.42 -0.21
N PRO A 75 -10.36 3.98 -1.07
CA PRO A 75 -10.32 4.37 -2.47
C PRO A 75 -10.34 5.88 -2.62
N ALA A 76 -9.47 6.40 -3.48
CA ALA A 76 -9.34 7.85 -3.70
C ALA A 76 -9.44 8.25 -5.16
N GLY A 77 -9.40 7.28 -6.08
CA GLY A 77 -9.51 7.59 -7.50
C GLY A 77 -9.21 6.38 -8.35
N VAL A 78 -9.26 6.58 -9.65
CA VAL A 78 -9.02 5.52 -10.63
C VAL A 78 -8.07 6.06 -11.69
N ARG A 79 -7.06 5.26 -12.05
CA ARG A 79 -6.21 5.56 -13.20
C ARG A 79 -6.61 4.60 -14.31
N LYS A 80 -7.15 5.14 -15.39
CA LYS A 80 -7.63 4.34 -16.51
C LYS A 80 -6.46 3.71 -17.25
N ASN A 81 -6.59 2.42 -17.57
CA ASN A 81 -5.64 1.68 -18.41
C ASN A 81 -4.20 1.77 -17.88
N TYR A 82 -4.06 1.79 -16.55
CA TYR A 82 -2.77 1.97 -15.91
C TYR A 82 -1.86 0.75 -16.06
N TYR A 83 -2.43 -0.43 -15.90
CA TYR A 83 -1.67 -1.68 -16.02
C TYR A 83 -1.72 -2.22 -17.43
N ARG A 84 -0.71 -3.03 -17.76
CA ARG A 84 -0.63 -3.70 -19.06
C ARG A 84 -0.54 -5.19 -18.85
N ASP A 85 -0.89 -5.94 -19.87
CA ASP A 85 -0.76 -7.40 -19.95
C ASP A 85 -1.41 -8.13 -18.79
N PRO A 86 -2.73 -8.04 -18.59
CA PRO A 86 -3.70 -7.34 -19.45
C PRO A 86 -3.84 -5.86 -19.08
N VAL A 87 -4.41 -5.11 -19.98
CA VAL A 87 -4.76 -3.72 -19.73
C VAL A 87 -5.86 -3.69 -18.67
N GLU A 88 -5.64 -2.89 -17.66
CA GLU A 88 -6.58 -2.84 -16.54
C GLU A 88 -6.43 -1.51 -15.82
N ASP A 89 -7.54 -1.02 -15.26
CA ASP A 89 -7.51 0.20 -14.45
C ASP A 89 -6.86 -0.06 -13.11
N ALA A 90 -6.28 0.98 -12.54
CA ALA A 90 -5.77 0.95 -11.17
C ALA A 90 -6.74 1.71 -10.27
N ILE A 91 -6.93 1.17 -9.08
CA ILE A 91 -7.61 1.89 -8.00
C ILE A 91 -6.54 2.59 -7.18
N LEU A 92 -6.67 3.89 -6.99
CA LEU A 92 -5.81 4.63 -6.07
C LEU A 92 -6.40 4.49 -4.67
N MET A 93 -5.56 4.14 -3.71
CA MET A 93 -5.99 4.02 -2.32
C MET A 93 -5.05 4.84 -1.44
N THR A 94 -5.60 5.54 -0.48
CA THR A 94 -4.86 6.46 0.38
C THR A 94 -5.19 6.21 1.84
N ARG A 95 -4.16 6.23 2.67
CA ARG A 95 -4.28 6.16 4.13
C ARG A 95 -3.72 7.45 4.71
N LYS A 96 -4.53 8.16 5.50
CA LYS A 96 -4.07 9.34 6.20
C LYS A 96 -3.32 8.96 7.46
N LEU A 97 -2.29 9.73 7.78
CA LEU A 97 -1.43 9.48 8.93
C LEU A 97 -1.35 10.67 9.88
N THR A 98 -2.15 11.71 9.62
CA THR A 98 -2.07 12.93 10.42
C THR A 98 -2.77 12.79 11.75
N GLU A 99 -2.49 13.72 12.64
CA GLU A 99 -3.10 13.74 13.96
C GLU A 99 -4.62 13.86 13.89
N GLU A 100 -5.13 14.59 12.91
CA GLU A 100 -6.58 14.72 12.75
C GLU A 100 -7.25 13.38 12.60
N GLU A 101 -6.59 12.45 11.91
CA GLU A 101 -7.12 11.12 11.72
C GLU A 101 -7.27 10.39 13.05
N SER A 102 -6.25 10.47 13.89
CA SER A 102 -6.25 9.72 15.14
C SER A 102 -7.21 10.28 16.16
N GLN A 103 -7.69 11.50 15.96
CA GLN A 103 -8.61 12.13 16.87
C GLN A 103 -10.08 11.83 16.56
N LYS A 104 -10.33 11.11 15.50
CA LYS A 104 -11.71 10.78 15.11
C LYS A 104 -12.26 9.53 15.78
#